data_2b7a7310c298ded06ed9425ae8ea9e93
#
_entry.id   2b7a7310c298ded06ed9425ae8ea9e93
#
_cell.length_a   1.000
_cell.length_b   1.000
_cell.length_c   1.000
_cell.angle_alpha   90.00
_cell.angle_beta   90.00
_cell.angle_gamma   90.00
#
_symmetry.space_group_name_H-M   'P 1'
#
loop_
_entity.id
_entity.type
_entity.pdbx_description
1 polymer ?
#
loop_
_entity_poly.entity_id
_entity_poly.type
_entity_poly.pdbx_seq_one_letter_code
_entity_poly.pdbx_strand_id
1 'polypeptide(L)'
;MNRKNAFSLLELIVVTALGAFLAIITGVSLRSASKIFTSVSGRDSAQRNVLKARRILENDLILASLGANRLAIEKTPASLGGGADGDAVNFLSAVNTTTQEVAILDDGSGSPYYFMNVYYYITVPLNHDALFGITCTGGNEAGGYDFNCPHKILLRGTSDQNPAYDVTDSASQDVLISPLSALLTRPTGFPRGANLFTVAANLLTFQVTRQNQELIVDLRAVAIQDAQTRASIGSTSFRSSGYTVTQRFSVFPKN
;
A
#
# COMPACT_ATOMS: atom_id res chain seq x y z
N MET A 1 55.12 26.24 48.05
CA MET A 1 55.02 24.78 48.00
C MET A 1 53.61 24.39 47.55
N ASN A 2 53.41 24.02 46.28
CA ASN A 2 52.11 23.56 45.79
C ASN A 2 51.94 22.08 46.25
N ARG A 3 51.06 21.83 47.19
CA ARG A 3 50.61 20.47 47.53
C ARG A 3 49.78 19.96 46.34
N LYS A 4 50.36 19.11 45.54
CA LYS A 4 49.59 18.32 44.57
C LYS A 4 48.71 17.38 45.38
N ASN A 5 47.41 17.63 45.42
CA ASN A 5 46.45 16.70 46.00
C ASN A 5 46.48 15.43 45.13
N ALA A 6 47.09 14.38 45.63
CA ALA A 6 47.02 13.06 45.01
C ALA A 6 45.64 12.46 45.33
N PHE A 7 44.92 12.08 44.33
CA PHE A 7 43.65 11.34 44.47
C PHE A 7 43.89 10.06 45.29
N SER A 8 43.03 9.80 46.23
CA SER A 8 43.09 8.57 46.99
C SER A 8 42.59 7.39 46.10
N LEU A 9 43.12 6.21 46.30
CA LEU A 9 42.70 5.02 45.60
C LEU A 9 41.19 4.79 45.72
N LEU A 10 40.62 5.12 46.88
CA LEU A 10 39.17 5.01 47.15
C LEU A 10 38.35 5.99 46.26
N GLU A 11 38.81 7.23 46.13
CA GLU A 11 38.13 8.18 45.26
C GLU A 11 38.15 7.75 43.80
N LEU A 12 39.23 7.16 43.29
CA LEU A 12 39.33 6.63 41.96
C LEU A 12 38.32 5.49 41.74
N ILE A 13 38.21 4.56 42.71
CA ILE A 13 37.28 3.43 42.66
C ILE A 13 35.82 3.94 42.64
N VAL A 14 35.48 4.88 43.49
CA VAL A 14 34.13 5.46 43.56
C VAL A 14 33.78 6.20 42.27
N VAL A 15 34.68 7.00 41.71
CA VAL A 15 34.43 7.73 40.47
C VAL A 15 34.28 6.79 39.28
N THR A 16 35.10 5.73 39.18
CA THR A 16 34.98 4.75 38.10
C THR A 16 33.70 3.92 38.24
N ALA A 17 33.29 3.55 39.44
CA ALA A 17 32.03 2.83 39.69
C ALA A 17 30.81 3.69 39.33
N LEU A 18 30.78 4.96 39.73
CA LEU A 18 29.73 5.91 39.36
C LEU A 18 29.69 6.18 37.84
N GLY A 19 30.87 6.33 37.24
CA GLY A 19 30.98 6.50 35.77
C GLY A 19 30.43 5.30 35.01
N ALA A 20 30.77 4.07 35.43
CA ALA A 20 30.24 2.84 34.83
C ALA A 20 28.70 2.74 35.00
N PHE A 21 28.19 3.07 36.17
CA PHE A 21 26.75 3.05 36.44
C PHE A 21 25.99 4.03 35.59
N LEU A 22 26.50 5.27 35.45
CA LEU A 22 25.93 6.28 34.55
C LEU A 22 25.98 5.85 33.08
N ALA A 23 27.07 5.24 32.64
CA ALA A 23 27.20 4.72 31.28
C ALA A 23 26.16 3.63 30.97
N ILE A 24 25.91 2.71 31.92
CA ILE A 24 24.89 1.68 31.81
C ILE A 24 23.49 2.31 31.68
N ILE A 25 23.12 3.23 32.59
CA ILE A 25 21.82 3.90 32.56
C ILE A 25 21.62 4.63 31.22
N THR A 26 22.63 5.39 30.80
CA THR A 26 22.58 6.13 29.54
C THR A 26 22.42 5.17 28.34
N GLY A 27 23.18 4.08 28.32
CA GLY A 27 23.09 3.06 27.27
C GLY A 27 21.72 2.40 27.18
N VAL A 28 21.12 2.03 28.32
CA VAL A 28 19.76 1.46 28.38
C VAL A 28 18.71 2.48 27.92
N SER A 29 18.84 3.73 28.37
CA SER A 29 17.91 4.81 27.99
C SER A 29 17.96 5.12 26.49
N LEU A 30 19.16 5.22 25.91
CA LEU A 30 19.34 5.41 24.46
C LEU A 30 18.77 4.26 23.66
N ARG A 31 18.99 3.02 24.07
CA ARG A 31 18.44 1.84 23.41
C ARG A 31 16.90 1.83 23.45
N SER A 32 16.32 2.19 24.57
CA SER A 32 14.87 2.28 24.73
C SER A 32 14.29 3.42 23.86
N ALA A 33 14.91 4.59 23.87
CA ALA A 33 14.53 5.72 23.04
C ALA A 33 14.60 5.37 21.52
N SER A 34 15.68 4.70 21.09
CA SER A 34 15.83 4.26 19.71
C SER A 34 14.71 3.28 19.30
N LYS A 35 14.35 2.32 20.14
CA LYS A 35 13.24 1.39 19.87
C LYS A 35 11.90 2.10 19.76
N ILE A 36 11.62 3.05 20.65
CA ILE A 36 10.39 3.85 20.58
C ILE A 36 10.36 4.66 19.29
N PHE A 37 11.47 5.32 18.95
CA PHE A 37 11.58 6.13 17.74
C PHE A 37 11.33 5.30 16.46
N THR A 38 11.96 4.13 16.33
CA THR A 38 11.76 3.23 15.16
C THR A 38 10.32 2.74 15.09
N SER A 39 9.71 2.41 16.23
CA SER A 39 8.31 1.99 16.30
C SER A 39 7.35 3.09 15.85
N VAL A 40 7.52 4.30 16.37
CA VAL A 40 6.68 5.46 16.01
C VAL A 40 6.86 5.83 14.54
N SER A 41 8.11 5.89 14.05
CA SER A 41 8.42 6.20 12.66
C SER A 41 7.82 5.18 11.69
N GLY A 42 7.90 3.89 12.02
CA GLY A 42 7.30 2.82 11.22
C GLY A 42 5.77 2.95 11.14
N ARG A 43 5.11 3.24 12.28
CA ARG A 43 3.65 3.47 12.32
C ARG A 43 3.23 4.69 11.52
N ASP A 44 3.95 5.80 11.67
CA ASP A 44 3.67 7.02 10.93
C ASP A 44 3.82 6.81 9.41
N SER A 45 4.86 6.09 8.99
CA SER A 45 5.04 5.71 7.59
C SER A 45 3.89 4.85 7.06
N ALA A 46 3.47 3.82 7.81
CA ALA A 46 2.34 2.97 7.44
C ALA A 46 1.03 3.78 7.36
N GLN A 47 0.79 4.69 8.31
CA GLN A 47 -0.38 5.55 8.31
C GLN A 47 -0.39 6.49 7.10
N ARG A 48 0.73 7.12 6.77
CA ARG A 48 0.85 7.97 5.57
C ARG A 48 0.60 7.20 4.29
N ASN A 49 1.11 5.98 4.17
CA ASN A 49 0.87 5.13 3.01
C ASN A 49 -0.62 4.82 2.83
N VAL A 50 -1.32 4.45 3.90
CA VAL A 50 -2.75 4.16 3.85
C VAL A 50 -3.58 5.39 3.54
N LEU A 51 -3.27 6.53 4.16
CA LEU A 51 -3.98 7.80 3.90
C LEU A 51 -3.77 8.28 2.46
N LYS A 52 -2.55 8.16 1.93
CA LYS A 52 -2.27 8.46 0.52
C LYS A 52 -3.08 7.55 -0.40
N ALA A 53 -3.08 6.23 -0.13
CA ALA A 53 -3.84 5.27 -0.91
C ALA A 53 -5.34 5.58 -0.88
N ARG A 54 -5.89 5.84 0.31
CA ARG A 54 -7.28 6.23 0.50
C ARG A 54 -7.63 7.42 -0.38
N ARG A 55 -6.87 8.51 -0.29
CA ARG A 55 -7.15 9.75 -1.05
C ARG A 55 -7.19 9.50 -2.56
N ILE A 56 -6.25 8.72 -3.09
CA ILE A 56 -6.20 8.41 -4.52
C ILE A 56 -7.40 7.53 -4.91
N LEU A 57 -7.66 6.47 -4.13
CA LEU A 57 -8.79 5.58 -4.36
C LEU A 57 -10.14 6.30 -4.27
N GLU A 58 -10.36 7.14 -3.26
CA GLU A 58 -11.59 7.92 -3.13
C GLU A 58 -11.82 8.83 -4.34
N ASN A 59 -10.79 9.53 -4.80
CA ASN A 59 -10.89 10.41 -5.95
C ASN A 59 -11.27 9.65 -7.24
N ASP A 60 -10.67 8.48 -7.48
CA ASP A 60 -10.94 7.71 -8.68
C ASP A 60 -12.29 6.96 -8.57
N LEU A 61 -12.56 6.33 -7.43
CA LEU A 61 -13.77 5.53 -7.26
C LEU A 61 -15.05 6.38 -7.22
N ILE A 62 -14.99 7.64 -6.80
CA ILE A 62 -16.14 8.55 -6.86
C ILE A 62 -16.57 8.83 -8.31
N LEU A 63 -15.66 8.69 -9.26
CA LEU A 63 -15.86 8.88 -10.69
C LEU A 63 -16.07 7.56 -11.44
N ALA A 64 -16.09 6.42 -10.72
CA ALA A 64 -16.33 5.12 -11.29
C ALA A 64 -17.78 4.96 -11.72
N SER A 65 -18.01 4.22 -12.80
CA SER A 65 -19.37 3.81 -13.16
C SER A 65 -19.73 2.49 -12.47
N LEU A 66 -20.89 2.44 -11.83
CA LEU A 66 -21.46 1.22 -11.26
C LEU A 66 -22.42 0.50 -12.20
N GLY A 67 -22.59 0.98 -13.42
CA GLY A 67 -23.45 0.37 -14.43
C GLY A 67 -23.09 -1.11 -14.69
N ALA A 68 -24.01 -1.83 -15.30
CA ALA A 68 -23.76 -3.20 -15.70
C ALA A 68 -22.53 -3.28 -16.61
N ASN A 69 -21.62 -4.21 -16.31
CA ASN A 69 -20.36 -4.42 -17.04
C ASN A 69 -19.40 -3.21 -17.04
N ARG A 70 -19.51 -2.30 -16.06
CA ARG A 70 -18.62 -1.14 -15.93
C ARG A 70 -17.73 -1.18 -14.69
N LEU A 71 -17.90 -2.18 -13.85
CA LEU A 71 -17.08 -2.45 -12.67
C LEU A 71 -16.88 -3.96 -12.53
N ALA A 72 -15.63 -4.40 -12.37
CA ALA A 72 -15.26 -5.77 -12.01
C ALA A 72 -14.41 -5.74 -10.74
N ILE A 73 -14.72 -6.66 -9.83
CA ILE A 73 -13.95 -6.92 -8.60
C ILE A 73 -13.59 -8.39 -8.59
N GLU A 74 -12.31 -8.70 -8.61
CA GLU A 74 -11.79 -10.06 -8.65
C GLU A 74 -10.69 -10.23 -7.61
N LYS A 75 -10.26 -11.45 -7.36
CA LYS A 75 -9.07 -11.70 -6.56
C LYS A 75 -7.82 -11.53 -7.42
N THR A 76 -6.83 -10.82 -6.91
CA THR A 76 -5.50 -10.86 -7.52
C THR A 76 -4.94 -12.27 -7.41
N PRO A 77 -4.45 -12.88 -8.50
CA PRO A 77 -3.89 -14.21 -8.46
C PRO A 77 -2.78 -14.38 -7.40
N ALA A 78 -2.72 -15.51 -6.74
CA ALA A 78 -1.69 -15.82 -5.75
C ALA A 78 -0.28 -15.74 -6.34
N SER A 79 -0.10 -16.11 -7.61
CA SER A 79 1.17 -15.99 -8.35
C SER A 79 1.69 -14.54 -8.44
N LEU A 80 0.80 -13.56 -8.34
CA LEU A 80 1.15 -12.14 -8.28
C LEU A 80 1.31 -11.63 -6.84
N GLY A 81 1.00 -12.47 -5.84
CA GLY A 81 1.08 -12.12 -4.43
C GLY A 81 -0.20 -11.52 -3.85
N GLY A 82 -1.33 -11.68 -4.52
CA GLY A 82 -2.63 -11.18 -4.03
C GLY A 82 -3.10 -11.92 -2.80
N GLY A 83 -3.38 -13.20 -2.97
CA GLY A 83 -3.88 -14.07 -1.91
C GLY A 83 -5.30 -13.78 -1.47
N ALA A 84 -5.67 -14.34 -0.30
CA ALA A 84 -7.04 -14.27 0.21
C ALA A 84 -7.54 -12.83 0.44
N ASP A 85 -6.64 -11.94 0.83
CA ASP A 85 -6.95 -10.54 1.16
C ASP A 85 -6.47 -9.53 0.10
N GLY A 86 -6.15 -10.02 -1.10
CA GLY A 86 -5.70 -9.21 -2.22
C GLY A 86 -6.73 -9.16 -3.33
N ASP A 87 -7.47 -8.08 -3.43
CA ASP A 87 -8.40 -7.86 -4.52
C ASP A 87 -7.73 -7.09 -5.67
N ALA A 88 -8.39 -7.16 -6.82
CA ALA A 88 -8.19 -6.30 -7.95
C ALA A 88 -9.55 -5.69 -8.34
N VAL A 89 -9.57 -4.42 -8.68
CA VAL A 89 -10.77 -3.73 -9.14
C VAL A 89 -10.47 -3.04 -10.45
N ASN A 90 -11.37 -3.18 -11.42
CA ASN A 90 -11.33 -2.48 -12.69
C ASN A 90 -12.67 -1.77 -12.90
N PHE A 91 -12.63 -0.52 -13.32
CA PHE A 91 -13.82 0.26 -13.60
C PHE A 91 -13.58 1.24 -14.74
N LEU A 92 -14.66 1.60 -15.41
CA LEU A 92 -14.62 2.64 -16.42
C LEU A 92 -14.69 4.02 -15.77
N SER A 93 -13.83 4.92 -16.25
CA SER A 93 -13.75 6.31 -15.83
C SER A 93 -13.91 7.24 -17.04
N ALA A 94 -14.57 8.36 -16.79
CA ALA A 94 -14.68 9.45 -17.76
C ALA A 94 -13.57 10.52 -17.59
N VAL A 95 -12.58 10.28 -16.73
CA VAL A 95 -11.53 11.24 -16.45
C VAL A 95 -10.39 11.10 -17.43
N ASN A 96 -10.05 12.18 -18.11
CA ASN A 96 -8.83 12.29 -18.90
C ASN A 96 -7.62 12.32 -17.98
N THR A 97 -6.72 11.35 -18.11
CA THR A 97 -5.53 11.23 -17.24
C THR A 97 -4.50 12.35 -17.45
N THR A 98 -4.56 13.04 -18.60
CA THR A 98 -3.64 14.14 -18.93
C THR A 98 -4.17 15.48 -18.45
N THR A 99 -5.44 15.81 -18.76
CA THR A 99 -6.04 17.10 -18.40
C THR A 99 -6.70 17.08 -17.03
N GLN A 100 -6.97 15.89 -16.46
CA GLN A 100 -7.73 15.68 -15.22
C GLN A 100 -9.17 16.19 -15.31
N GLU A 101 -9.68 16.40 -16.51
CA GLU A 101 -11.05 16.83 -16.76
C GLU A 101 -11.96 15.62 -16.99
N VAL A 102 -13.22 15.78 -16.65
CA VAL A 102 -14.25 14.78 -16.93
C VAL A 102 -14.73 14.98 -18.37
N ALA A 103 -14.58 13.95 -19.20
CA ALA A 103 -15.15 13.94 -20.53
C ALA A 103 -16.67 13.79 -20.44
N ILE A 104 -17.40 14.60 -21.16
CA ILE A 104 -18.87 14.64 -21.21
C ILE A 104 -19.30 14.41 -22.65
N LEU A 105 -20.38 13.64 -22.84
CA LEU A 105 -21.00 13.44 -24.14
C LEU A 105 -21.52 14.79 -24.69
N ASP A 106 -21.25 15.05 -25.97
CA ASP A 106 -21.73 16.25 -26.68
C ASP A 106 -23.08 15.99 -27.35
N ASP A 107 -23.98 15.33 -26.63
CA ASP A 107 -25.35 15.05 -27.04
C ASP A 107 -26.39 15.90 -26.28
N GLY A 108 -25.91 16.84 -25.47
CA GLY A 108 -26.74 17.69 -24.61
C GLY A 108 -27.29 17.01 -23.35
N SER A 109 -26.97 15.73 -23.14
CA SER A 109 -27.41 14.99 -21.95
C SER A 109 -26.63 15.36 -20.69
N GLY A 110 -25.39 15.85 -20.86
CA GLY A 110 -24.46 16.06 -19.75
C GLY A 110 -23.92 14.75 -19.15
N SER A 111 -24.12 13.62 -19.83
CA SER A 111 -23.68 12.31 -19.38
C SER A 111 -22.19 12.14 -19.49
N PRO A 112 -21.51 11.48 -18.53
CA PRO A 112 -20.09 11.20 -18.62
C PRO A 112 -19.76 10.30 -19.82
N TYR A 113 -18.67 10.60 -20.51
CA TYR A 113 -18.13 9.79 -21.59
C TYR A 113 -17.03 8.87 -21.04
N TYR A 114 -17.29 7.56 -20.98
CA TYR A 114 -16.38 6.56 -20.40
C TYR A 114 -15.42 6.04 -21.47
N PHE A 115 -14.14 6.41 -21.37
CA PHE A 115 -13.10 6.04 -22.35
C PHE A 115 -11.84 5.46 -21.72
N MET A 116 -11.79 5.30 -20.41
CA MET A 116 -10.60 4.84 -19.72
C MET A 116 -10.92 3.70 -18.76
N ASN A 117 -10.21 2.59 -18.89
CA ASN A 117 -10.16 1.57 -17.87
C ASN A 117 -9.17 1.98 -16.78
N VAL A 118 -9.65 2.13 -15.55
CA VAL A 118 -8.83 2.38 -14.37
C VAL A 118 -8.87 1.13 -13.50
N TYR A 119 -7.70 0.60 -13.17
CA TYR A 119 -7.63 -0.62 -12.37
C TYR A 119 -6.64 -0.50 -11.23
N TYR A 120 -6.99 -1.15 -10.13
CA TYR A 120 -6.18 -1.25 -8.93
C TYR A 120 -5.98 -2.70 -8.55
N TYR A 121 -4.81 -3.06 -8.10
CA TYR A 121 -4.54 -4.39 -7.56
C TYR A 121 -3.35 -4.38 -6.63
N ILE A 122 -3.32 -5.38 -5.75
CA ILE A 122 -2.20 -5.61 -4.85
C ILE A 122 -1.29 -6.69 -5.43
N THR A 123 0.02 -6.47 -5.39
CA THR A 123 1.00 -7.43 -5.89
C THR A 123 2.30 -7.34 -5.12
N VAL A 124 3.16 -8.35 -5.29
CA VAL A 124 4.53 -8.35 -4.76
C VAL A 124 5.50 -8.04 -5.91
N PRO A 125 6.45 -7.11 -5.77
CA PRO A 125 7.43 -6.80 -6.81
C PRO A 125 8.19 -8.05 -7.30
N LEU A 126 8.53 -8.11 -8.59
CA LEU A 126 9.25 -9.24 -9.18
C LEU A 126 10.62 -9.49 -8.53
N ASN A 127 11.30 -8.42 -8.16
CA ASN A 127 12.58 -8.44 -7.46
C ASN A 127 12.46 -8.30 -5.94
N HIS A 128 11.34 -8.76 -5.37
CA HIS A 128 11.00 -8.66 -3.96
C HIS A 128 12.14 -9.06 -3.03
N ASP A 129 12.71 -10.25 -3.23
CA ASP A 129 13.73 -10.80 -2.33
C ASP A 129 15.03 -9.97 -2.36
N ALA A 130 15.37 -9.42 -3.52
CA ALA A 130 16.51 -8.51 -3.66
C ALA A 130 16.25 -7.14 -3.01
N LEU A 131 15.01 -6.62 -3.10
CA LEU A 131 14.63 -5.33 -2.51
C LEU A 131 14.59 -5.37 -0.98
N PHE A 132 14.08 -6.46 -0.43
CA PHE A 132 13.78 -6.54 1.00
C PHE A 132 14.69 -7.48 1.78
N GLY A 133 15.53 -8.27 1.07
CA GLY A 133 16.46 -9.23 1.67
C GLY A 133 15.77 -10.38 2.43
N ILE A 134 14.52 -10.70 2.04
CA ILE A 134 13.71 -11.76 2.65
C ILE A 134 12.81 -12.39 1.59
N THR A 135 12.55 -13.68 1.71
CA THR A 135 11.62 -14.42 0.85
C THR A 135 10.27 -14.54 1.52
N CYS A 136 9.20 -14.19 0.79
CA CYS A 136 7.81 -14.40 1.16
C CYS A 136 7.13 -15.51 0.34
N THR A 137 7.90 -16.31 -0.39
CA THR A 137 7.40 -17.46 -1.17
C THR A 137 7.37 -18.72 -0.34
N GLY A 138 6.45 -19.63 -0.68
CA GLY A 138 6.38 -20.95 -0.03
C GLY A 138 5.60 -20.99 1.28
N GLY A 139 4.86 -19.94 1.61
CA GLY A 139 3.96 -19.91 2.74
C GLY A 139 2.64 -20.67 2.49
N ASN A 140 1.52 -20.09 2.90
CA ASN A 140 0.20 -20.75 2.85
C ASN A 140 -0.49 -20.72 1.48
N GLU A 141 0.12 -20.12 0.47
CA GLU A 141 -0.46 -20.00 -0.87
C GLU A 141 0.28 -20.86 -1.88
N ALA A 142 -0.40 -21.86 -2.42
CA ALA A 142 0.16 -22.73 -3.43
C ALA A 142 0.56 -21.94 -4.68
N GLY A 143 1.85 -21.97 -5.00
CA GLY A 143 2.42 -21.31 -6.19
C GLY A 143 2.50 -19.79 -6.12
N GLY A 144 2.26 -19.17 -4.95
CA GLY A 144 2.30 -17.73 -4.77
C GLY A 144 3.16 -17.26 -3.60
N TYR A 145 2.94 -16.02 -3.21
CA TYR A 145 3.57 -15.41 -2.05
C TYR A 145 2.77 -15.67 -0.80
N ASP A 146 3.46 -15.71 0.34
CA ASP A 146 2.79 -15.77 1.63
C ASP A 146 1.75 -14.63 1.69
N PHE A 147 0.53 -14.99 1.96
CA PHE A 147 -0.55 -14.05 2.07
C PHE A 147 -0.33 -13.01 3.18
N ASN A 148 0.53 -13.31 4.16
CA ASN A 148 1.01 -12.40 5.17
C ASN A 148 2.23 -11.58 4.73
N CYS A 149 2.71 -11.68 3.48
CA CYS A 149 3.84 -10.87 3.01
C CYS A 149 3.52 -9.37 3.18
N PRO A 150 4.32 -8.62 3.98
CA PRO A 150 4.06 -7.23 4.29
C PRO A 150 4.58 -6.26 3.22
N HIS A 151 5.22 -6.79 2.20
CA HIS A 151 5.91 -6.01 1.17
C HIS A 151 5.07 -5.85 -0.09
N LYS A 152 3.77 -6.15 -0.01
CA LYS A 152 2.87 -5.95 -1.14
C LYS A 152 2.73 -4.46 -1.45
N ILE A 153 2.55 -4.19 -2.73
CA ILE A 153 2.34 -2.84 -3.24
C ILE A 153 0.95 -2.74 -3.86
N LEU A 154 0.28 -1.62 -3.66
CA LEU A 154 -0.94 -1.28 -4.36
C LEU A 154 -0.55 -0.51 -5.62
N LEU A 155 -0.96 -1.03 -6.74
CA LEU A 155 -0.75 -0.43 -8.06
C LEU A 155 -2.05 0.18 -8.56
N ARG A 156 -1.92 1.31 -9.25
CA ARG A 156 -2.94 1.90 -10.10
C ARG A 156 -2.49 1.82 -11.54
N GLY A 157 -3.31 1.27 -12.39
CA GLY A 157 -3.09 1.27 -13.81
C GLY A 157 -4.22 1.94 -14.58
N THR A 158 -3.92 2.37 -15.79
CA THR A 158 -4.90 2.90 -16.75
C THR A 158 -4.66 2.26 -18.09
N SER A 159 -5.73 1.94 -18.80
CA SER A 159 -5.69 1.44 -20.17
C SER A 159 -6.84 2.03 -20.96
N ASP A 160 -6.50 2.59 -22.10
CA ASP A 160 -7.44 3.09 -23.10
C ASP A 160 -7.44 2.12 -24.26
N GLN A 161 -8.57 1.48 -24.53
CA GLN A 161 -8.73 0.54 -25.65
C GLN A 161 -9.17 1.22 -26.94
N ASN A 162 -9.73 2.41 -26.83
CA ASN A 162 -10.21 3.17 -27.96
C ASN A 162 -9.63 4.60 -27.95
N PRO A 163 -8.34 4.75 -28.29
CA PRO A 163 -7.67 6.05 -28.22
C PRO A 163 -8.27 7.12 -29.14
N ALA A 164 -9.06 6.72 -30.13
CA ALA A 164 -9.74 7.62 -31.06
C ALA A 164 -11.19 7.88 -30.60
N TYR A 165 -11.36 8.22 -29.32
CA TYR A 165 -12.69 8.51 -28.79
C TYR A 165 -13.32 9.76 -29.42
N ASP A 166 -14.64 9.68 -29.61
CA ASP A 166 -15.46 10.78 -30.10
C ASP A 166 -16.61 11.05 -29.11
N VAL A 167 -16.55 12.17 -28.44
CA VAL A 167 -17.57 12.55 -27.44
C VAL A 167 -18.95 12.80 -28.06
N THR A 168 -19.05 12.91 -29.39
CA THR A 168 -20.34 13.03 -30.10
C THR A 168 -20.98 11.66 -30.35
N ASP A 169 -20.21 10.58 -30.22
CA ASP A 169 -20.67 9.20 -30.43
C ASP A 169 -20.58 8.37 -29.15
N SER A 170 -21.72 8.07 -28.56
CA SER A 170 -21.79 7.22 -27.36
C SER A 170 -21.30 5.78 -27.59
N ALA A 171 -21.27 5.32 -28.85
CA ALA A 171 -20.78 3.98 -29.19
C ALA A 171 -19.25 3.89 -29.17
N SER A 172 -18.54 5.03 -29.20
CA SER A 172 -17.08 5.08 -29.09
C SER A 172 -16.56 4.96 -27.64
N GLN A 173 -17.45 4.86 -26.65
CA GLN A 173 -17.04 4.61 -25.26
C GLN A 173 -16.34 3.26 -25.12
N ASP A 174 -15.36 3.23 -24.19
CA ASP A 174 -14.65 2.00 -23.87
C ASP A 174 -15.58 0.92 -23.27
N VAL A 175 -15.14 -0.31 -23.41
CA VAL A 175 -15.72 -1.45 -22.70
C VAL A 175 -14.77 -1.90 -21.60
N LEU A 176 -15.34 -2.45 -20.54
CA LEU A 176 -14.54 -2.99 -19.44
C LEU A 176 -13.67 -4.14 -19.94
N ILE A 177 -12.37 -4.06 -19.70
CA ILE A 177 -11.43 -5.13 -20.04
C ILE A 177 -11.70 -6.34 -19.16
N SER A 178 -12.02 -7.48 -19.81
CA SER A 178 -12.31 -8.73 -19.15
C SER A 178 -11.60 -9.90 -19.86
N PRO A 179 -10.98 -10.85 -19.14
CA PRO A 179 -10.90 -10.88 -17.67
C PRO A 179 -9.94 -9.83 -17.13
N LEU A 180 -10.19 -9.36 -15.90
CA LEU A 180 -9.35 -8.38 -15.21
C LEU A 180 -7.88 -8.85 -15.13
N SER A 181 -7.67 -10.16 -15.01
CA SER A 181 -6.33 -10.76 -14.97
C SER A 181 -5.45 -10.43 -16.18
N ALA A 182 -6.04 -10.05 -17.32
CA ALA A 182 -5.29 -9.62 -18.50
C ALA A 182 -4.53 -8.29 -18.29
N LEU A 183 -4.98 -7.47 -17.34
CA LEU A 183 -4.35 -6.19 -16.98
C LEU A 183 -3.27 -6.33 -15.90
N LEU A 184 -3.30 -7.42 -15.17
CA LEU A 184 -2.48 -7.57 -13.98
C LEU A 184 -1.08 -8.04 -14.35
N THR A 185 -0.09 -7.28 -13.91
CA THR A 185 1.32 -7.62 -14.10
C THR A 185 2.07 -7.57 -12.79
N ARG A 186 3.21 -8.25 -12.74
CA ARG A 186 4.12 -8.19 -11.62
C ARG A 186 5.31 -7.33 -12.00
N PRO A 187 5.36 -6.07 -11.57
CA PRO A 187 6.42 -5.15 -11.97
C PRO A 187 7.72 -5.42 -11.23
N THR A 188 8.83 -4.95 -11.80
CA THR A 188 10.10 -4.85 -11.10
C THR A 188 10.12 -3.58 -10.27
N GLY A 189 10.32 -3.69 -8.96
CA GLY A 189 10.37 -2.55 -8.03
C GLY A 189 9.05 -1.80 -7.89
N PHE A 190 9.14 -0.49 -7.85
CA PHE A 190 8.02 0.43 -7.63
C PHE A 190 7.78 1.27 -8.88
N PRO A 191 6.89 0.87 -9.79
CA PRO A 191 6.63 1.63 -11.00
C PRO A 191 6.16 3.06 -10.70
N ARG A 192 6.56 3.99 -11.58
CA ARG A 192 6.22 5.43 -11.52
C ARG A 192 5.81 5.98 -12.90
N GLY A 193 5.40 5.09 -13.79
CA GLY A 193 4.95 5.47 -15.13
C GLY A 193 3.55 6.10 -15.13
N ALA A 194 3.20 6.73 -16.24
CA ALA A 194 1.88 7.36 -16.41
C ALA A 194 0.75 6.31 -16.38
N ASN A 195 0.94 5.17 -17.06
CA ASN A 195 -0.08 4.14 -17.20
C ASN A 195 -0.07 3.10 -16.07
N LEU A 196 1.01 3.03 -15.29
CA LEU A 196 1.12 2.14 -14.13
C LEU A 196 2.01 2.79 -13.08
N PHE A 197 1.48 3.00 -11.88
CA PHE A 197 2.27 3.55 -10.78
C PHE A 197 1.91 2.96 -9.41
N THR A 198 2.86 3.05 -8.49
CA THR A 198 2.68 2.60 -7.11
C THR A 198 1.97 3.66 -6.29
N VAL A 199 0.79 3.31 -5.81
CA VAL A 199 -0.05 4.12 -4.93
C VAL A 199 0.46 4.06 -3.49
N ALA A 200 0.68 2.85 -3.00
CA ALA A 200 1.17 2.59 -1.66
C ALA A 200 2.03 1.32 -1.62
N ALA A 201 2.87 1.22 -0.61
CA ALA A 201 3.72 0.06 -0.35
C ALA A 201 3.53 -0.45 1.08
N ASN A 202 4.11 -1.61 1.37
CA ASN A 202 4.04 -2.27 2.67
C ASN A 202 2.61 -2.55 3.11
N LEU A 203 1.80 -3.06 2.18
CA LEU A 203 0.43 -3.48 2.44
C LEU A 203 0.36 -4.98 2.72
N LEU A 204 -0.57 -5.36 3.60
CA LEU A 204 -1.02 -6.74 3.77
C LEU A 204 -2.29 -7.01 2.97
N THR A 205 -3.21 -6.05 3.00
CA THR A 205 -4.58 -6.24 2.53
C THR A 205 -5.01 -5.06 1.68
N PHE A 206 -5.66 -5.36 0.60
CA PHE A 206 -6.49 -4.47 -0.20
C PHE A 206 -7.73 -5.26 -0.59
N GLN A 207 -8.87 -4.92 -0.02
CA GLN A 207 -10.14 -5.55 -0.32
C GLN A 207 -11.16 -4.50 -0.75
N VAL A 208 -11.94 -4.84 -1.76
CA VAL A 208 -13.03 -4.00 -2.24
C VAL A 208 -14.31 -4.83 -2.27
N THR A 209 -15.35 -4.33 -1.64
CA THR A 209 -16.66 -4.97 -1.61
C THR A 209 -17.71 -3.99 -2.10
N ARG A 210 -18.53 -4.44 -3.05
CA ARG A 210 -19.68 -3.66 -3.51
C ARG A 210 -20.92 -4.03 -2.70
N GLN A 211 -21.57 -3.02 -2.13
CA GLN A 211 -22.87 -3.15 -1.47
C GLN A 211 -23.83 -2.12 -2.09
N ASN A 212 -24.70 -2.59 -2.98
CA ASN A 212 -25.60 -1.72 -3.75
C ASN A 212 -24.83 -0.65 -4.55
N GLN A 213 -24.96 0.62 -4.15
CA GLN A 213 -24.28 1.77 -4.76
C GLN A 213 -23.04 2.22 -3.97
N GLU A 214 -22.61 1.44 -3.00
CA GLU A 214 -21.48 1.72 -2.14
C GLU A 214 -20.33 0.77 -2.46
N LEU A 215 -19.12 1.31 -2.52
CA LEU A 215 -17.87 0.56 -2.57
C LEU A 215 -17.18 0.70 -1.22
N ILE A 216 -17.03 -0.40 -0.52
CA ILE A 216 -16.32 -0.46 0.76
C ILE A 216 -14.90 -0.94 0.47
N VAL A 217 -13.92 -0.15 0.89
CA VAL A 217 -12.51 -0.44 0.73
C VAL A 217 -11.85 -0.67 2.09
N ASP A 218 -11.20 -1.81 2.22
CA ASP A 218 -10.37 -2.16 3.37
C ASP A 218 -8.89 -2.17 2.98
N LEU A 219 -8.12 -1.29 3.60
CA LEU A 219 -6.66 -1.21 3.47
C LEU A 219 -6.00 -1.56 4.79
N ARG A 220 -4.97 -2.41 4.73
CA ARG A 220 -4.14 -2.71 5.89
C ARG A 220 -2.66 -2.60 5.52
N ALA A 221 -1.96 -1.69 6.16
CA ALA A 221 -0.52 -1.50 6.02
C ALA A 221 0.22 -2.02 7.24
N VAL A 222 1.50 -2.32 7.04
CA VAL A 222 2.40 -2.80 8.09
C VAL A 222 3.40 -1.72 8.45
N ALA A 223 3.58 -1.50 9.74
CA ALA A 223 4.67 -0.72 10.27
C ALA A 223 5.94 -1.58 10.29
N ILE A 224 6.74 -1.52 9.24
CA ILE A 224 8.03 -2.25 9.17
C ILE A 224 9.05 -1.48 9.99
N GLN A 225 9.56 -2.10 11.05
CA GLN A 225 10.51 -1.48 11.98
C GLN A 225 11.95 -1.94 11.72
N ASP A 226 12.14 -3.23 11.47
CA ASP A 226 13.45 -3.85 11.25
C ASP A 226 13.32 -5.25 10.60
N ALA A 227 14.45 -5.92 10.43
CA ALA A 227 14.48 -7.28 9.89
C ALA A 227 13.79 -8.32 10.81
N GLN A 228 13.69 -8.08 12.12
CA GLN A 228 13.01 -8.97 13.07
C GLN A 228 11.48 -8.86 12.99
N THR A 229 10.95 -7.68 12.64
CA THR A 229 9.53 -7.50 12.32
C THR A 229 9.12 -8.48 11.21
N ARG A 230 10.01 -8.80 10.29
CA ARG A 230 9.79 -9.72 9.18
C ARG A 230 9.58 -11.17 9.64
N ALA A 231 10.33 -11.64 10.62
CA ALA A 231 10.20 -13.00 11.15
C ALA A 231 8.87 -13.24 11.87
N SER A 232 8.28 -12.19 12.44
CA SER A 232 6.99 -12.24 13.15
C SER A 232 5.80 -12.20 12.21
N ILE A 233 5.98 -11.79 10.95
CA ILE A 233 4.93 -11.51 9.98
C ILE A 233 4.29 -12.79 9.43
N GLY A 234 5.03 -13.88 9.35
CA GLY A 234 4.50 -15.20 8.95
C GLY A 234 3.56 -15.85 9.96
N SER A 235 3.31 -15.25 11.13
CA SER A 235 2.39 -15.81 12.12
C SER A 235 0.97 -15.27 11.94
N THR A 236 -0.01 -16.15 12.09
CA THR A 236 -1.45 -15.80 12.01
C THR A 236 -1.86 -14.76 13.07
N SER A 237 -1.13 -14.65 14.17
CA SER A 237 -1.33 -13.64 15.22
C SER A 237 -0.96 -12.22 14.79
N PHE A 238 -0.22 -12.07 13.71
CA PHE A 238 0.25 -10.78 13.22
C PHE A 238 -0.88 -9.84 12.75
N ARG A 239 -1.97 -10.38 12.26
CA ARG A 239 -3.14 -9.59 11.81
C ARG A 239 -3.77 -8.74 12.92
N SER A 240 -3.61 -9.15 14.16
CA SER A 240 -4.13 -8.46 15.37
C SER A 240 -3.07 -7.64 16.11
N SER A 241 -1.84 -7.59 15.59
CA SER A 241 -0.74 -6.96 16.31
C SER A 241 -0.76 -5.43 16.19
N GLY A 242 -0.12 -4.76 17.16
CA GLY A 242 0.06 -3.30 17.15
C GLY A 242 0.93 -2.75 16.01
N TYR A 243 1.39 -3.61 15.10
CA TYR A 243 2.21 -3.27 13.94
C TYR A 243 1.41 -2.96 12.68
N THR A 244 0.09 -3.13 12.69
CA THR A 244 -0.76 -2.85 11.54
C THR A 244 -1.54 -1.56 11.71
N VAL A 245 -1.70 -0.84 10.59
CA VAL A 245 -2.62 0.30 10.46
C VAL A 245 -3.70 -0.11 9.49
N THR A 246 -4.94 -0.11 9.96
CA THR A 246 -6.12 -0.45 9.15
C THR A 246 -6.91 0.81 8.86
N GLN A 247 -7.34 0.94 7.62
CA GLN A 247 -8.24 1.99 7.18
C GLN A 247 -9.38 1.34 6.38
N ARG A 248 -10.60 1.53 6.87
CA ARG A 248 -11.83 1.17 6.15
C ARG A 248 -12.58 2.45 5.81
N PHE A 249 -13.04 2.54 4.59
CA PHE A 249 -13.81 3.68 4.11
C PHE A 249 -14.78 3.27 3.02
N SER A 250 -15.82 4.07 2.85
CA SER A 250 -16.86 3.88 1.85
C SER A 250 -16.80 4.98 0.81
N VAL A 251 -17.05 4.61 -0.44
CA VAL A 251 -17.20 5.54 -1.55
C VAL A 251 -18.54 5.31 -2.20
N PHE A 252 -19.24 6.38 -2.47
CA PHE A 252 -20.48 6.40 -3.25
C PHE A 252 -20.20 7.00 -4.62
N PRO A 253 -20.01 6.16 -5.64
CA PRO A 253 -19.82 6.64 -7.00
C PRO A 253 -21.01 7.48 -7.47
N LYS A 254 -20.72 8.54 -8.20
CA LYS A 254 -21.74 9.51 -8.62
C LYS A 254 -22.55 9.08 -9.84
N ASN A 255 -22.20 7.92 -10.45
CA ASN A 255 -22.74 7.46 -11.72
C ASN A 255 -23.27 6.02 -11.63
#